data_3f7d0b0e15af4994ac709fd64c2db0a4
#
_entry.id   3f7d0b0e15af4994ac709fd64c2db0a4
#
_cell.length_a   1.000
_cell.length_b   1.000
_cell.length_c   1.000
_cell.angle_alpha   90.00
_cell.angle_beta   90.00
_cell.angle_gamma   90.00
#
_symmetry.space_group_name_H-M   'P 1'
#
loop_
_entity.id
_entity.type
_entity.pdbx_description
1 polymer ?
#
loop_
_entity_poly.entity_id
_entity_poly.type
_entity_poly.pdbx_seq_one_letter_code
_entity_poly.pdbx_strand_id
1 'polypeptide(L)'
;MPVVNLKNEKVGKVVLDESVFGYPLKKHLIYEAVNAFRAAGRSGTHQTKTRSEVSGSNRKPWRQKKTGRARVGSIRTPLWRGGGTVFGPHPHSYETGFPKRMRKNAIRSVLSSKARRNKIRVVDRLELPSPKTREMTAVLEALGVQGKVLLVDQPIDRNLELAARNLGRVGVAVASGLNVVELLEHDTLILTEAAAQKIAEVFAP
;
A
#
# COMPACT_ATOMS: atom_id res chain seq x y z
N MET A 1 12.58 9.35 -23.34
CA MET A 1 12.35 7.92 -23.58
C MET A 1 11.54 7.71 -24.84
N PRO A 2 11.65 6.57 -25.58
CA PRO A 2 10.77 6.29 -26.71
C PRO A 2 9.34 6.02 -26.23
N VAL A 3 8.36 6.53 -26.95
CA VAL A 3 6.94 6.21 -26.79
C VAL A 3 6.60 5.12 -27.80
N VAL A 4 5.93 4.06 -27.36
CA VAL A 4 5.53 2.94 -28.19
C VAL A 4 4.00 2.79 -28.19
N ASN A 5 3.43 2.21 -29.24
CA ASN A 5 2.04 1.81 -29.24
C ASN A 5 1.87 0.40 -28.60
N LEU A 6 0.62 -0.07 -28.47
CA LEU A 6 0.30 -1.40 -27.94
C LEU A 6 0.92 -2.56 -28.76
N LYS A 7 1.36 -2.30 -29.99
CA LYS A 7 2.08 -3.26 -30.86
C LYS A 7 3.59 -3.17 -30.75
N ASN A 8 4.13 -2.34 -29.83
CA ASN A 8 5.55 -2.09 -29.61
C ASN A 8 6.26 -1.35 -30.78
N GLU A 9 5.50 -0.63 -31.60
CA GLU A 9 6.05 0.23 -32.63
C GLU A 9 6.34 1.62 -32.04
N LYS A 10 7.44 2.25 -32.43
CA LYS A 10 7.82 3.57 -31.94
C LYS A 10 6.95 4.65 -32.58
N VAL A 11 6.22 5.41 -31.78
CA VAL A 11 5.34 6.49 -32.21
C VAL A 11 5.99 7.86 -31.98
N GLY A 12 6.77 8.01 -30.89
CA GLY A 12 7.33 9.30 -30.53
C GLY A 12 8.46 9.20 -29.51
N LYS A 13 8.77 10.35 -28.90
CA LYS A 13 9.72 10.46 -27.79
C LYS A 13 9.14 11.42 -26.74
N VAL A 14 9.17 11.03 -25.48
CA VAL A 14 8.82 11.88 -24.35
C VAL A 14 10.06 12.16 -23.50
N VAL A 15 10.16 13.39 -23.01
CA VAL A 15 11.20 13.79 -22.05
C VAL A 15 10.58 13.65 -20.65
N LEU A 16 11.16 12.78 -19.84
CA LEU A 16 10.76 12.66 -18.43
C LEU A 16 11.39 13.77 -17.61
N ASP A 17 10.61 14.34 -16.70
CA ASP A 17 11.08 15.41 -15.80
C ASP A 17 12.20 14.89 -14.87
N GLU A 18 13.36 15.51 -14.96
CA GLU A 18 14.54 15.15 -14.19
C GLU A 18 14.34 15.35 -12.68
N SER A 19 13.51 16.31 -12.27
CA SER A 19 13.19 16.57 -10.86
C SER A 19 12.50 15.38 -10.19
N VAL A 20 11.79 14.54 -10.96
CA VAL A 20 11.06 13.36 -10.48
C VAL A 20 11.80 12.07 -10.83
N PHE A 21 12.24 11.90 -12.08
CA PHE A 21 12.84 10.66 -12.57
C PHE A 21 14.38 10.64 -12.47
N GLY A 22 15.02 11.78 -12.12
CA GLY A 22 16.44 11.92 -11.85
C GLY A 22 16.81 11.98 -10.37
N TYR A 23 15.83 11.92 -9.46
CA TYR A 23 16.00 12.11 -8.01
C TYR A 23 16.99 11.09 -7.38
N PRO A 24 17.82 11.51 -6.40
CA PRO A 24 18.78 10.61 -5.74
C PRO A 24 18.07 9.48 -4.97
N LEU A 25 18.68 8.30 -4.96
CA LEU A 25 18.14 7.14 -4.25
C LEU A 25 18.31 7.29 -2.74
N LYS A 26 17.19 7.44 -2.01
CA LYS A 26 17.15 7.54 -0.53
C LYS A 26 16.50 6.30 0.06
N LYS A 27 17.29 5.26 0.29
CA LYS A 27 16.82 3.95 0.78
C LYS A 27 16.05 4.05 2.11
N HIS A 28 16.48 4.90 3.04
CA HIS A 28 15.84 5.08 4.34
C HIS A 28 14.39 5.59 4.19
N LEU A 29 14.15 6.57 3.29
CA LEU A 29 12.78 7.08 3.05
C LEU A 29 11.86 6.01 2.44
N ILE A 30 12.40 5.18 1.57
CA ILE A 30 11.65 4.05 0.98
C ILE A 30 11.27 3.06 2.08
N TYR A 31 12.21 2.71 2.96
CA TYR A 31 11.96 1.79 4.08
C TYR A 31 10.89 2.33 5.03
N GLU A 32 11.01 3.58 5.43
CA GLU A 32 10.04 4.23 6.32
C GLU A 32 8.64 4.32 5.67
N ALA A 33 8.57 4.67 4.37
CA ALA A 33 7.30 4.71 3.64
C ALA A 33 6.61 3.34 3.59
N VAL A 34 7.36 2.26 3.35
CA VAL A 34 6.83 0.89 3.34
C VAL A 34 6.34 0.49 4.73
N ASN A 35 7.11 0.81 5.78
CA ASN A 35 6.71 0.50 7.16
C ASN A 35 5.45 1.27 7.56
N ALA A 36 5.38 2.57 7.25
CA ALA A 36 4.20 3.38 7.54
C ALA A 36 2.95 2.84 6.81
N PHE A 37 3.09 2.46 5.53
CA PHE A 37 2.01 1.86 4.76
C PHE A 37 1.52 0.54 5.36
N ARG A 38 2.44 -0.37 5.71
CA ARG A 38 2.11 -1.66 6.33
C ARG A 38 1.50 -1.49 7.72
N ALA A 39 1.99 -0.54 8.50
CA ALA A 39 1.45 -0.24 9.82
C ALA A 39 0.02 0.30 9.73
N ALA A 40 -0.27 1.21 8.80
CA ALA A 40 -1.62 1.75 8.56
C ALA A 40 -2.64 0.68 8.14
N GLY A 41 -2.18 -0.40 7.48
CA GLY A 41 -3.03 -1.53 7.09
C GLY A 41 -3.42 -2.49 8.23
N ARG A 42 -2.84 -2.31 9.44
CA ARG A 42 -3.15 -3.17 10.60
C ARG A 42 -4.42 -2.70 11.29
N SER A 43 -5.40 -3.60 11.42
CA SER A 43 -6.70 -3.28 12.05
C SER A 43 -6.63 -3.02 13.56
N GLY A 44 -5.67 -3.62 14.27
CA GLY A 44 -5.46 -3.41 15.70
C GLY A 44 -6.63 -3.79 16.60
N THR A 45 -7.45 -4.78 16.23
CA THR A 45 -8.71 -5.16 16.91
C THR A 45 -8.55 -6.11 18.10
N HIS A 46 -7.31 -6.45 18.47
CA HIS A 46 -7.05 -7.34 19.59
C HIS A 46 -7.46 -6.69 20.91
N GLN A 47 -8.19 -7.45 21.75
CA GLN A 47 -8.70 -6.98 23.04
C GLN A 47 -8.69 -8.10 24.07
N THR A 48 -8.43 -7.71 25.32
CA THR A 48 -8.68 -8.54 26.49
C THR A 48 -9.64 -7.83 27.43
N LYS A 49 -10.48 -8.60 28.12
CA LYS A 49 -11.44 -8.02 29.09
C LYS A 49 -10.73 -7.64 30.37
N THR A 50 -10.86 -6.38 30.77
CA THR A 50 -10.46 -5.87 32.09
C THR A 50 -11.43 -6.37 33.16
N ARG A 51 -11.10 -6.21 34.42
CA ARG A 51 -11.96 -6.64 35.53
C ARG A 51 -13.34 -6.00 35.53
N SER A 52 -13.53 -4.84 34.91
CA SER A 52 -14.82 -4.16 34.75
C SER A 52 -15.69 -4.76 33.65
N GLU A 53 -15.05 -5.33 32.65
CA GLU A 53 -15.72 -5.88 31.44
C GLU A 53 -16.04 -7.37 31.56
N VAL A 54 -15.36 -8.08 32.49
CA VAL A 54 -15.66 -9.49 32.77
C VAL A 54 -17.02 -9.63 33.44
N SER A 55 -17.84 -10.58 32.95
CA SER A 55 -19.09 -10.93 33.57
C SER A 55 -18.88 -11.49 34.98
N GLY A 56 -19.71 -11.09 35.94
CA GLY A 56 -19.63 -11.56 37.31
C GLY A 56 -20.26 -10.59 38.29
N SER A 57 -20.46 -11.04 39.53
CA SER A 57 -21.05 -10.23 40.60
C SER A 57 -20.08 -9.14 41.08
N ASN A 58 -20.61 -7.96 41.37
CA ASN A 58 -19.92 -6.88 42.08
C ASN A 58 -19.93 -7.07 43.60
N ARG A 59 -20.70 -8.05 44.10
CA ARG A 59 -20.82 -8.31 45.53
C ARG A 59 -19.47 -8.78 46.08
N LYS A 60 -19.09 -8.22 47.25
CA LYS A 60 -17.93 -8.69 48.00
C LYS A 60 -18.14 -10.13 48.48
N PRO A 61 -17.23 -11.09 48.19
CA PRO A 61 -17.42 -12.51 48.52
C PRO A 61 -17.58 -12.80 50.00
N TRP A 62 -16.86 -12.05 50.88
CA TRP A 62 -16.93 -12.14 52.34
C TRP A 62 -16.57 -10.84 53.01
N ARG A 63 -16.86 -10.72 54.31
CA ARG A 63 -16.55 -9.55 55.13
C ARG A 63 -15.05 -9.30 55.21
N GLN A 64 -14.63 -8.04 55.48
CA GLN A 64 -13.25 -7.56 55.44
C GLN A 64 -12.34 -8.19 56.49
N LYS A 65 -12.88 -8.54 57.67
CA LYS A 65 -12.12 -9.09 58.82
C LYS A 65 -12.88 -10.29 59.42
N LYS A 66 -12.20 -11.05 60.34
CA LYS A 66 -12.79 -12.18 61.11
C LYS A 66 -13.23 -13.37 60.26
N THR A 67 -12.57 -13.68 59.11
CA THR A 67 -12.88 -14.85 58.29
C THR A 67 -11.68 -15.81 58.13
N GLY A 68 -10.48 -15.44 58.57
CA GLY A 68 -9.25 -16.20 58.38
C GLY A 68 -8.80 -16.30 56.90
N ARG A 69 -9.53 -15.69 55.98
CA ARG A 69 -9.25 -15.73 54.54
C ARG A 69 -8.57 -14.44 54.07
N ALA A 70 -7.85 -14.51 52.96
CA ALA A 70 -7.30 -13.35 52.29
C ALA A 70 -8.40 -12.34 51.94
N ARG A 71 -8.11 -11.04 52.05
CA ARG A 71 -9.06 -9.97 51.70
C ARG A 71 -9.31 -9.93 50.20
N VAL A 72 -10.56 -10.00 49.79
CA VAL A 72 -10.97 -9.96 48.38
C VAL A 72 -12.13 -8.98 48.20
N GLY A 73 -11.99 -8.09 47.21
CA GLY A 73 -13.03 -7.09 46.91
C GLY A 73 -14.05 -7.55 45.88
N SER A 74 -13.63 -8.38 44.92
CA SER A 74 -14.48 -8.87 43.83
C SER A 74 -13.97 -10.21 43.32
N ILE A 75 -14.87 -11.06 42.84
CA ILE A 75 -14.57 -12.33 42.17
C ILE A 75 -13.89 -12.13 40.79
N ARG A 76 -14.00 -10.92 40.23
CA ARG A 76 -13.46 -10.55 38.93
C ARG A 76 -11.99 -10.06 38.97
N THR A 77 -11.37 -10.19 40.14
CA THR A 77 -9.92 -9.79 40.25
C THR A 77 -9.04 -10.64 39.37
N PRO A 78 -7.93 -10.08 38.83
CA PRO A 78 -7.01 -10.83 37.97
C PRO A 78 -6.28 -11.98 38.66
N LEU A 79 -6.33 -12.02 40.03
CA LEU A 79 -5.75 -13.10 40.83
C LEU A 79 -6.61 -14.39 40.80
N TRP A 80 -7.85 -14.30 40.38
CA TRP A 80 -8.76 -15.44 40.33
C TRP A 80 -8.94 -15.98 38.93
N ARG A 81 -9.17 -17.28 38.79
CA ARG A 81 -9.55 -17.91 37.51
C ARG A 81 -10.85 -17.26 37.00
N GLY A 82 -10.86 -16.89 35.73
CA GLY A 82 -11.97 -16.15 35.14
C GLY A 82 -12.04 -14.66 35.50
N GLY A 83 -11.03 -14.12 36.21
CA GLY A 83 -10.88 -12.69 36.45
C GLY A 83 -10.41 -11.93 35.22
N GLY A 84 -10.41 -10.59 35.32
CA GLY A 84 -9.94 -9.74 34.20
C GLY A 84 -8.45 -9.72 34.01
N THR A 85 -7.99 -9.37 32.83
CA THR A 85 -6.57 -9.16 32.51
C THR A 85 -6.16 -7.74 32.88
N VAL A 86 -4.97 -7.54 33.50
CA VAL A 86 -4.51 -6.21 33.95
C VAL A 86 -3.88 -5.43 32.80
N PHE A 87 -2.85 -5.99 32.17
CA PHE A 87 -2.06 -5.35 31.12
C PHE A 87 -2.23 -6.05 29.77
N GLY A 88 -3.45 -6.48 29.47
CA GLY A 88 -3.74 -7.09 28.19
C GLY A 88 -3.83 -6.07 27.06
N PRO A 89 -3.78 -6.53 25.81
CA PRO A 89 -3.93 -5.65 24.67
C PRO A 89 -5.30 -4.99 24.62
N HIS A 90 -5.31 -3.73 24.17
CA HIS A 90 -6.54 -2.99 23.86
C HIS A 90 -6.50 -2.57 22.38
N PRO A 91 -7.66 -2.41 21.73
CA PRO A 91 -7.73 -1.91 20.37
C PRO A 91 -7.07 -0.55 20.25
N HIS A 92 -6.17 -0.41 19.29
CA HIS A 92 -5.50 0.86 18.97
C HIS A 92 -5.09 0.89 17.50
N SER A 93 -4.96 2.09 16.97
CA SER A 93 -4.41 2.29 15.62
C SER A 93 -2.90 2.08 15.62
N TYR A 94 -2.39 1.45 14.55
CA TYR A 94 -0.97 1.33 14.26
C TYR A 94 -0.49 2.39 13.27
N GLU A 95 -1.37 3.29 12.86
CA GLU A 95 -1.01 4.35 11.92
C GLU A 95 0.09 5.23 12.51
N THR A 96 1.18 5.35 11.76
CA THR A 96 2.31 6.23 12.09
C THR A 96 2.29 7.44 11.17
N GLY A 97 2.45 8.63 11.73
CA GLY A 97 2.52 9.87 10.96
C GLY A 97 3.73 9.82 10.01
N PHE A 98 3.47 9.94 8.71
CA PHE A 98 4.52 10.03 7.70
C PHE A 98 4.34 11.31 6.87
N PRO A 99 5.26 12.30 6.97
CA PRO A 99 5.12 13.61 6.34
C PRO A 99 4.95 13.51 4.82
N LYS A 100 4.03 14.30 4.25
CA LYS A 100 3.73 14.29 2.81
C LYS A 100 4.97 14.50 1.93
N ARG A 101 5.90 15.40 2.34
CA ARG A 101 7.16 15.64 1.63
C ARG A 101 8.06 14.40 1.60
N MET A 102 8.15 13.67 2.72
CA MET A 102 8.92 12.43 2.78
C MET A 102 8.32 11.36 1.87
N ARG A 103 6.99 11.24 1.84
CA ARG A 103 6.26 10.34 0.94
C ARG A 103 6.54 10.65 -0.53
N LYS A 104 6.45 11.91 -0.95
CA LYS A 104 6.79 12.35 -2.30
C LYS A 104 8.24 11.97 -2.67
N ASN A 105 9.19 12.27 -1.78
CA ASN A 105 10.60 11.96 -2.00
C ASN A 105 10.89 10.46 -2.07
N ALA A 106 10.17 9.64 -1.31
CA ALA A 106 10.24 8.18 -1.41
C ALA A 106 9.78 7.69 -2.78
N ILE A 107 8.63 8.18 -3.28
CA ILE A 107 8.11 7.85 -4.61
C ILE A 107 9.10 8.27 -5.71
N ARG A 108 9.62 9.48 -5.67
CA ARG A 108 10.66 9.96 -6.61
C ARG A 108 11.89 9.04 -6.61
N SER A 109 12.36 8.64 -5.43
CA SER A 109 13.51 7.73 -5.30
C SER A 109 13.26 6.40 -5.99
N VAL A 110 12.05 5.83 -5.87
CA VAL A 110 11.68 4.57 -6.53
C VAL A 110 11.56 4.76 -8.04
N LEU A 111 10.86 5.80 -8.51
CA LEU A 111 10.71 6.11 -9.93
C LEU A 111 12.07 6.31 -10.61
N SER A 112 12.97 7.08 -9.99
CA SER A 112 14.34 7.28 -10.49
C SER A 112 15.13 6.00 -10.52
N SER A 113 14.99 5.11 -9.53
CA SER A 113 15.64 3.80 -9.54
C SER A 113 15.16 2.92 -10.68
N LYS A 114 13.84 2.93 -10.96
CA LYS A 114 13.25 2.20 -12.10
C LYS A 114 13.71 2.77 -13.45
N ALA A 115 13.75 4.09 -13.58
CA ALA A 115 14.25 4.77 -14.79
C ALA A 115 15.69 4.38 -15.10
N ARG A 116 16.59 4.42 -14.11
CA ARG A 116 18.00 4.02 -14.25
C ARG A 116 18.19 2.55 -14.64
N ARG A 117 17.26 1.68 -14.23
CA ARG A 117 17.27 0.23 -14.55
C ARG A 117 16.55 -0.10 -15.85
N ASN A 118 16.10 0.89 -16.61
CA ASN A 118 15.29 0.71 -17.83
C ASN A 118 14.01 -0.14 -17.59
N LYS A 119 13.42 0.00 -16.40
CA LYS A 119 12.18 -0.69 -16.00
C LYS A 119 10.93 0.17 -16.18
N ILE A 120 11.05 1.30 -16.89
CA ILE A 120 9.93 2.16 -17.28
C ILE A 120 9.74 2.05 -18.78
N ARG A 121 8.50 1.88 -19.21
CA ARG A 121 8.08 1.98 -20.62
C ARG A 121 6.99 3.02 -20.74
N VAL A 122 7.07 3.84 -21.77
CA VAL A 122 6.03 4.83 -22.07
C VAL A 122 5.27 4.37 -23.30
N VAL A 123 3.93 4.34 -23.15
CA VAL A 123 3.01 3.99 -24.24
C VAL A 123 2.15 5.21 -24.59
N ASP A 124 1.68 5.27 -25.83
CA ASP A 124 0.80 6.32 -26.31
C ASP A 124 -0.55 6.25 -25.54
N ARG A 125 -1.24 5.12 -25.62
CA ARG A 125 -2.55 4.89 -24.96
C ARG A 125 -2.64 3.49 -24.39
N LEU A 126 -3.45 3.35 -23.32
CA LEU A 126 -3.77 2.08 -22.67
C LEU A 126 -5.29 1.81 -22.76
N GLU A 127 -5.85 1.88 -23.97
CA GLU A 127 -7.26 1.61 -24.21
C GLU A 127 -7.44 0.20 -24.78
N LEU A 128 -8.35 -0.57 -24.20
CA LEU A 128 -8.71 -1.90 -24.70
C LEU A 128 -10.13 -1.87 -25.32
N PRO A 129 -10.32 -2.50 -26.49
CA PRO A 129 -11.64 -2.55 -27.15
C PRO A 129 -12.64 -3.37 -26.34
N SER A 130 -12.19 -4.35 -25.55
CA SER A 130 -13.04 -5.16 -24.70
C SER A 130 -12.37 -5.51 -23.35
N PRO A 131 -13.15 -5.80 -22.29
CA PRO A 131 -12.64 -6.11 -20.96
C PRO A 131 -12.14 -7.57 -20.85
N LYS A 132 -11.53 -8.11 -21.92
CA LYS A 132 -11.07 -9.50 -21.95
C LYS A 132 -9.60 -9.61 -21.52
N THR A 133 -9.33 -10.50 -20.57
CA THR A 133 -7.97 -10.80 -20.09
C THR A 133 -7.02 -11.29 -21.20
N ARG A 134 -7.56 -12.00 -22.20
CA ARG A 134 -6.77 -12.45 -23.37
C ARG A 134 -6.16 -11.29 -24.14
N GLU A 135 -6.91 -10.20 -24.35
CA GLU A 135 -6.41 -9.02 -25.05
C GLU A 135 -5.28 -8.35 -24.25
N MET A 136 -5.46 -8.23 -22.93
CA MET A 136 -4.41 -7.69 -22.06
C MET A 136 -3.14 -8.55 -22.09
N THR A 137 -3.28 -9.88 -22.08
CA THR A 137 -2.14 -10.79 -22.18
C THR A 137 -1.40 -10.62 -23.52
N ALA A 138 -2.13 -10.51 -24.64
CA ALA A 138 -1.54 -10.29 -25.96
C ALA A 138 -0.78 -8.95 -26.03
N VAL A 139 -1.31 -7.88 -25.41
CA VAL A 139 -0.62 -6.58 -25.31
C VAL A 139 0.69 -6.68 -24.51
N LEU A 140 0.67 -7.37 -23.36
CA LEU A 140 1.88 -7.55 -22.54
C LEU A 140 2.96 -8.37 -23.27
N GLU A 141 2.54 -9.39 -24.01
CA GLU A 141 3.44 -10.21 -24.85
C GLU A 141 4.03 -9.38 -26.00
N ALA A 142 3.21 -8.59 -26.71
CA ALA A 142 3.67 -7.69 -27.77
C ALA A 142 4.68 -6.66 -27.24
N LEU A 143 4.44 -6.10 -26.05
CA LEU A 143 5.37 -5.21 -25.37
C LEU A 143 6.62 -5.93 -24.85
N GLY A 144 6.68 -7.27 -24.87
CA GLY A 144 7.84 -8.05 -24.40
C GLY A 144 8.13 -7.85 -22.92
N VAL A 145 7.09 -7.70 -22.08
CA VAL A 145 7.24 -7.46 -20.65
C VAL A 145 7.11 -8.76 -19.87
N GLN A 146 8.13 -9.06 -19.07
CA GLN A 146 8.18 -10.23 -18.19
C GLN A 146 8.07 -9.82 -16.73
N GLY A 147 7.50 -10.71 -15.88
CA GLY A 147 7.34 -10.46 -14.46
C GLY A 147 6.09 -9.67 -14.10
N LYS A 148 6.11 -9.02 -12.94
CA LYS A 148 5.01 -8.18 -12.44
C LYS A 148 5.05 -6.80 -13.09
N VAL A 149 3.90 -6.34 -13.55
CA VAL A 149 3.75 -5.09 -14.30
C VAL A 149 2.74 -4.18 -13.63
N LEU A 150 3.10 -2.92 -13.42
CA LEU A 150 2.19 -1.88 -13.01
C LEU A 150 1.85 -0.99 -14.21
N LEU A 151 0.58 -0.95 -14.56
CA LEU A 151 0.03 -0.04 -15.56
C LEU A 151 -0.42 1.25 -14.88
N VAL A 152 0.02 2.38 -15.40
CA VAL A 152 -0.36 3.68 -14.83
C VAL A 152 -0.95 4.57 -15.92
N ASP A 153 -2.16 5.03 -15.66
CA ASP A 153 -2.87 5.91 -16.57
C ASP A 153 -3.60 7.04 -15.84
N GLN A 154 -4.12 8.01 -16.62
CA GLN A 154 -4.86 9.15 -16.10
C GLN A 154 -5.81 9.72 -17.19
N PRO A 155 -7.13 9.44 -17.15
CA PRO A 155 -7.83 8.50 -16.26
C PRO A 155 -7.61 7.03 -16.68
N ILE A 156 -7.94 6.09 -15.78
CA ILE A 156 -7.91 4.65 -16.12
C ILE A 156 -9.14 4.29 -16.95
N ASP A 157 -8.91 3.60 -18.08
CA ASP A 157 -9.99 2.99 -18.84
C ASP A 157 -10.61 1.81 -18.06
N ARG A 158 -11.95 1.77 -18.01
CA ARG A 158 -12.70 0.71 -17.32
C ARG A 158 -12.44 -0.68 -17.91
N ASN A 159 -12.30 -0.78 -19.23
CA ASN A 159 -12.03 -2.06 -19.88
C ASN A 159 -10.65 -2.57 -19.49
N LEU A 160 -9.65 -1.67 -19.39
CA LEU A 160 -8.31 -1.97 -18.93
C LEU A 160 -8.32 -2.52 -17.49
N GLU A 161 -9.03 -1.85 -16.59
CA GLU A 161 -9.14 -2.28 -15.18
C GLU A 161 -9.76 -3.68 -15.08
N LEU A 162 -10.85 -3.94 -15.77
CA LEU A 162 -11.54 -5.23 -15.76
C LEU A 162 -10.71 -6.34 -16.40
N ALA A 163 -9.98 -6.05 -17.49
CA ALA A 163 -9.11 -7.01 -18.17
C ALA A 163 -7.87 -7.36 -17.33
N ALA A 164 -7.33 -6.40 -16.57
CA ALA A 164 -6.14 -6.58 -15.73
C ALA A 164 -6.45 -7.27 -14.40
N ARG A 165 -7.62 -7.03 -13.81
CA ARG A 165 -7.99 -7.45 -12.45
C ARG A 165 -7.76 -8.94 -12.15
N ASN A 166 -8.01 -9.83 -13.11
CA ASN A 166 -7.83 -11.28 -12.93
C ASN A 166 -6.37 -11.74 -13.13
N LEU A 167 -5.50 -10.88 -13.62
CA LEU A 167 -4.10 -11.22 -13.87
C LEU A 167 -3.26 -10.88 -12.65
N GLY A 168 -2.93 -11.84 -11.79
CA GLY A 168 -2.20 -11.62 -10.53
C GLY A 168 -0.80 -10.99 -10.68
N ARG A 169 -0.27 -10.89 -11.92
CA ARG A 169 0.98 -10.21 -12.24
C ARG A 169 0.80 -8.76 -12.71
N VAL A 170 -0.42 -8.29 -12.89
CA VAL A 170 -0.73 -6.96 -13.44
C VAL A 170 -1.44 -6.13 -12.40
N GLY A 171 -0.86 -5.00 -12.03
CA GLY A 171 -1.50 -3.96 -11.24
C GLY A 171 -1.92 -2.79 -12.13
N VAL A 172 -2.96 -2.08 -11.73
CA VAL A 172 -3.41 -0.84 -12.39
C VAL A 172 -3.49 0.25 -11.33
N ALA A 173 -2.92 1.41 -11.62
CA ALA A 173 -2.89 2.53 -10.70
C ALA A 173 -3.13 3.87 -11.43
N VAL A 174 -3.77 4.80 -10.76
CA VAL A 174 -3.92 6.18 -11.23
C VAL A 174 -2.61 6.94 -10.97
N ALA A 175 -2.19 7.78 -11.91
CA ALA A 175 -0.94 8.56 -11.80
C ALA A 175 -0.85 9.41 -10.52
N SER A 176 -1.97 9.99 -10.08
CA SER A 176 -2.04 10.79 -8.86
C SER A 176 -2.02 9.98 -7.56
N GLY A 177 -2.38 8.70 -7.61
CA GLY A 177 -2.52 7.80 -6.46
C GLY A 177 -1.36 6.82 -6.25
N LEU A 178 -0.25 7.00 -6.93
CA LEU A 178 0.89 6.08 -6.85
C LEU A 178 1.39 5.86 -5.43
N ASN A 179 1.64 4.59 -5.12
CA ASN A 179 2.10 4.13 -3.83
C ASN A 179 3.51 3.51 -3.94
N VAL A 180 4.34 3.74 -2.93
CA VAL A 180 5.71 3.20 -2.88
C VAL A 180 5.71 1.67 -2.90
N VAL A 181 4.76 1.03 -2.21
CA VAL A 181 4.68 -0.43 -2.12
C VAL A 181 4.34 -1.04 -3.47
N GLU A 182 3.33 -0.53 -4.16
CA GLU A 182 2.94 -0.97 -5.51
C GLU A 182 4.08 -0.80 -6.51
N LEU A 183 4.78 0.35 -6.46
CA LEU A 183 5.93 0.60 -7.30
C LEU A 183 7.08 -0.39 -7.04
N LEU A 184 7.27 -0.85 -5.82
CA LEU A 184 8.31 -1.82 -5.48
C LEU A 184 7.90 -3.26 -5.80
N GLU A 185 6.64 -3.58 -5.64
CA GLU A 185 6.09 -4.92 -5.86
C GLU A 185 6.15 -5.34 -7.33
N HIS A 186 5.98 -4.37 -8.24
CA HIS A 186 6.00 -4.61 -9.67
C HIS A 186 7.39 -4.34 -10.27
N ASP A 187 7.86 -5.23 -11.12
CA ASP A 187 9.19 -5.10 -11.75
C ASP A 187 9.22 -3.99 -12.79
N THR A 188 8.23 -3.97 -13.67
CA THR A 188 8.14 -3.04 -14.80
C THR A 188 6.98 -2.08 -14.60
N LEU A 189 7.20 -0.82 -14.94
CA LEU A 189 6.22 0.25 -14.92
C LEU A 189 5.89 0.64 -16.36
N ILE A 190 4.62 0.58 -16.74
CA ILE A 190 4.12 1.08 -18.02
C ILE A 190 3.28 2.32 -17.75
N LEU A 191 3.66 3.44 -18.36
CA LEU A 191 3.03 4.73 -18.21
C LEU A 191 2.43 5.16 -19.54
N THR A 192 1.23 5.76 -19.53
CA THR A 192 0.81 6.57 -20.66
C THR A 192 1.56 7.90 -20.66
N GLU A 193 1.62 8.58 -21.80
CA GLU A 193 2.23 9.91 -21.89
C GLU A 193 1.55 10.91 -20.96
N ALA A 194 0.20 10.89 -20.92
CA ALA A 194 -0.59 11.70 -20.00
C ALA A 194 -0.28 11.39 -18.51
N ALA A 195 -0.12 10.11 -18.17
CA ALA A 195 0.25 9.70 -16.82
C ALA A 195 1.66 10.20 -16.44
N ALA A 196 2.62 10.15 -17.37
CA ALA A 196 3.97 10.64 -17.11
C ALA A 196 4.01 12.16 -16.83
N GLN A 197 3.23 12.93 -17.57
CA GLN A 197 3.06 14.37 -17.32
C GLN A 197 2.40 14.63 -15.96
N LYS A 198 1.33 13.87 -15.63
CA LYS A 198 0.64 14.02 -14.34
C LYS A 198 1.51 13.63 -13.14
N ILE A 199 2.34 12.60 -13.28
CA ILE A 199 3.34 12.23 -12.27
C ILE A 199 4.33 13.37 -12.04
N ALA A 200 4.83 14.00 -13.11
CA ALA A 200 5.72 15.15 -13.01
C ALA A 200 5.06 16.31 -12.23
N GLU A 201 3.80 16.60 -12.51
CA GLU A 201 3.03 17.67 -11.84
C GLU A 201 2.79 17.40 -10.34
N VAL A 202 2.29 16.18 -10.01
CA VAL A 202 1.91 15.81 -8.64
C VAL A 202 3.13 15.64 -7.73
N PHE A 203 4.21 15.07 -8.27
CA PHE A 203 5.42 14.77 -7.51
C PHE A 203 6.54 15.79 -7.71
N ALA A 204 6.32 16.91 -8.37
CA ALA A 204 7.24 18.04 -8.39
C ALA A 204 7.63 18.50 -6.96
N PRO A 205 8.79 19.15 -6.79
CA PRO A 205 9.33 19.60 -5.51
C PRO A 205 8.36 20.44 -4.68
#